data_e51e26d32e8614f96b4acc8395cb03f2
#
_entry.id   e51e26d32e8614f96b4acc8395cb03f2
#
_cell.length_a   1.000
_cell.length_b   1.000
_cell.length_c   1.000
_cell.angle_alpha   90.00
_cell.angle_beta   90.00
_cell.angle_gamma   90.00
#
_symmetry.space_group_name_H-M   'P 1'
#
loop_
_entity.id
_entity.type
_entity.pdbx_description
1 polymer ?
#
loop_
_entity_poly.entity_id
_entity_poly.type
_entity_poly.pdbx_seq_one_letter_code
_entity_poly.pdbx_strand_id
1 'polypeptide(L)'
;MGLGSTQQLDRSVIDRYTAERLKATIEYAVANSDFYGGLLGEAFEKMKSAAGGQRAFMEAFKELPFTDAEDLRTQQTRLLCVGADKISRIVTLDTGGSTGSPKRIYFTEEDQQLTVDYFQNGMQLIVDSSDKVLILMPAKAPGSIGRLLGQGLRNLGNKVIEYGLPIGEPWHMQRLLELISAEKVTSVVALPTHMRMLAEELAKGQGRHDDINIRSVLLSAEYIAGQDVELIERVFDCKVYEHYGMTEMGLGCAVSCGHGDGYHIRELDLYIEIVDPETGRVIDGEEPGEIVFTTLTRKGMPFIRYRTGDYSRWIHERCRCGSVLRRIAKVGPREETKGYLK
;
A
#
# COMPACT_ATOMS: atom_id res chain seq x y z
N MET A 1 0.83 -13.79 -16.12
CA MET A 1 0.64 -15.26 -16.19
C MET A 1 -0.81 -15.54 -15.87
N GLY A 2 -1.62 -15.98 -16.84
CA GLY A 2 -3.00 -16.38 -16.60
C GLY A 2 -2.99 -17.67 -15.77
N LEU A 3 -3.43 -17.58 -14.53
CA LEU A 3 -3.71 -18.74 -13.71
C LEU A 3 -4.95 -19.40 -14.29
N GLY A 4 -4.75 -20.54 -14.98
CA GLY A 4 -5.84 -21.41 -15.40
C GLY A 4 -6.68 -21.79 -14.17
N SER A 5 -7.98 -21.64 -14.30
CA SER A 5 -8.98 -22.00 -13.30
C SER A 5 -8.75 -23.41 -12.76
N THR A 6 -8.42 -23.55 -11.49
CA THR A 6 -8.61 -24.70 -10.57
C THR A 6 -7.45 -25.05 -9.65
N GLN A 7 -6.29 -24.43 -9.70
CA GLN A 7 -5.31 -24.61 -8.62
C GLN A 7 -5.59 -23.58 -7.53
N GLN A 8 -6.16 -24.06 -6.44
CA GLN A 8 -6.24 -23.31 -5.20
C GLN A 8 -4.81 -22.93 -4.80
N LEU A 9 -4.48 -21.64 -4.75
CA LEU A 9 -3.15 -21.17 -4.37
C LEU A 9 -2.86 -21.68 -2.96
N ASP A 10 -1.82 -22.51 -2.82
CA ASP A 10 -1.38 -23.01 -1.52
C ASP A 10 -0.40 -22.00 -0.91
N ARG A 11 -0.42 -21.83 0.40
CA ARG A 11 0.53 -21.01 1.15
C ARG A 11 1.98 -21.35 0.83
N SER A 12 2.32 -22.63 0.71
CA SER A 12 3.67 -23.10 0.40
C SER A 12 4.21 -22.59 -0.95
N VAL A 13 3.33 -22.36 -1.93
CA VAL A 13 3.70 -21.79 -3.24
C VAL A 13 4.12 -20.34 -3.08
N ILE A 14 3.37 -19.57 -2.29
CA ILE A 14 3.69 -18.17 -1.99
C ILE A 14 5.00 -18.08 -1.21
N ASP A 15 5.19 -18.90 -0.20
CA ASP A 15 6.41 -18.90 0.63
C ASP A 15 7.67 -19.23 -0.19
N ARG A 16 7.57 -20.18 -1.12
CA ARG A 16 8.67 -20.49 -2.05
C ARG A 16 8.96 -19.32 -2.99
N TYR A 17 7.93 -18.80 -3.63
CA TYR A 17 8.04 -17.61 -4.49
C TYR A 17 8.71 -16.45 -3.76
N THR A 18 8.26 -16.15 -2.53
CA THR A 18 8.81 -15.06 -1.71
C THR A 18 10.30 -15.25 -1.45
N ALA A 19 10.74 -16.46 -1.05
CA ALA A 19 12.15 -16.72 -0.79
C ALA A 19 13.02 -16.61 -2.05
N GLU A 20 12.53 -17.12 -3.19
CA GLU A 20 13.21 -16.98 -4.49
C GLU A 20 13.33 -15.51 -4.91
N ARG A 21 12.24 -14.73 -4.74
CA ARG A 21 12.24 -13.31 -5.08
C ARG A 21 13.12 -12.48 -4.16
N LEU A 22 13.11 -12.75 -2.84
CA LEU A 22 14.01 -12.09 -1.88
C LEU A 22 15.47 -12.28 -2.30
N LYS A 23 15.87 -13.52 -2.58
CA LYS A 23 17.23 -13.83 -3.03
C LYS A 23 17.59 -13.05 -4.31
N ALA A 24 16.70 -13.09 -5.31
CA ALA A 24 16.93 -12.41 -6.58
C ALA A 24 16.96 -10.86 -6.41
N THR A 25 16.14 -10.32 -5.52
CA THR A 25 16.13 -8.87 -5.24
C THR A 25 17.41 -8.40 -4.55
N ILE A 26 17.89 -9.15 -3.55
CA ILE A 26 19.15 -8.80 -2.87
C ILE A 26 20.31 -8.90 -3.85
N GLU A 27 20.41 -9.98 -4.61
CA GLU A 27 21.45 -10.16 -5.64
C GLU A 27 21.45 -9.02 -6.66
N TYR A 28 20.26 -8.64 -7.14
CA TYR A 28 20.09 -7.52 -8.06
C TYR A 28 20.51 -6.18 -7.43
N ALA A 29 20.08 -5.91 -6.21
CA ALA A 29 20.39 -4.66 -5.53
C ALA A 29 21.87 -4.53 -5.18
N VAL A 30 22.49 -5.61 -4.70
CA VAL A 30 23.94 -5.66 -4.42
C VAL A 30 24.77 -5.43 -5.69
N ALA A 31 24.35 -5.97 -6.82
CA ALA A 31 25.06 -5.84 -8.09
C ALA A 31 24.90 -4.47 -8.76
N ASN A 32 23.80 -3.74 -8.50
CA ASN A 32 23.43 -2.56 -9.28
C ASN A 32 23.32 -1.27 -8.45
N SER A 33 23.38 -1.33 -7.13
CA SER A 33 23.29 -0.16 -6.24
C SER A 33 24.58 -0.01 -5.41
N ASP A 34 25.23 1.14 -5.50
CA ASP A 34 26.41 1.44 -4.69
C ASP A 34 26.11 1.37 -3.18
N PHE A 35 24.90 1.75 -2.78
CA PHE A 35 24.45 1.68 -1.39
C PHE A 35 24.35 0.23 -0.93
N TYR A 36 23.57 -0.60 -1.63
CA TYR A 36 23.38 -1.99 -1.25
C TYR A 36 24.61 -2.86 -1.47
N GLY A 37 25.45 -2.56 -2.46
CA GLY A 37 26.74 -3.20 -2.66
C GLY A 37 27.64 -3.04 -1.43
N GLY A 38 27.70 -1.82 -0.87
CA GLY A 38 28.44 -1.52 0.34
C GLY A 38 27.81 -2.09 1.61
N LEU A 39 26.47 -1.99 1.74
CA LEU A 39 25.77 -2.38 2.96
C LEU A 39 25.61 -3.91 3.10
N LEU A 40 25.28 -4.61 2.01
CA LEU A 40 24.84 -6.01 2.03
C LEU A 40 25.81 -6.98 1.34
N GLY A 41 26.80 -6.48 0.58
CA GLY A 41 27.63 -7.33 -0.29
C GLY A 41 28.31 -8.49 0.45
N GLU A 42 28.99 -8.20 1.55
CA GLU A 42 29.69 -9.22 2.35
C GLU A 42 28.70 -10.22 2.98
N ALA A 43 27.60 -9.72 3.56
CA ALA A 43 26.58 -10.55 4.18
C ALA A 43 25.91 -11.46 3.16
N PHE A 44 25.62 -10.95 1.98
CA PHE A 44 25.00 -11.74 0.91
C PHE A 44 25.92 -12.83 0.37
N GLU A 45 27.23 -12.58 0.21
CA GLU A 45 28.18 -13.63 -0.18
C GLU A 45 28.26 -14.75 0.88
N LYS A 46 28.21 -14.41 2.16
CA LYS A 46 28.12 -15.41 3.23
C LYS A 46 26.80 -16.22 3.15
N MET A 47 25.68 -15.56 2.87
CA MET A 47 24.38 -16.21 2.71
C MET A 47 24.35 -17.18 1.50
N LYS A 48 24.98 -16.81 0.37
CA LYS A 48 25.07 -17.69 -0.82
C LYS A 48 25.88 -18.95 -0.57
N SER A 49 26.92 -18.85 0.24
CA SER A 49 27.82 -19.98 0.57
C SER A 49 27.29 -20.87 1.69
N ALA A 50 26.26 -20.44 2.44
CA ALA A 50 25.71 -21.21 3.54
C ALA A 50 24.93 -22.45 3.04
N ALA A 51 25.26 -23.61 3.59
CA ALA A 51 24.48 -24.83 3.37
C ALA A 51 23.15 -24.75 4.16
N GLY A 52 22.03 -25.24 3.61
CA GLY A 52 20.78 -25.33 4.36
C GLY A 52 19.50 -24.93 3.61
N GLY A 53 19.62 -24.60 2.33
CA GLY A 53 18.45 -24.33 1.48
C GLY A 53 17.62 -23.09 1.88
N GLN A 54 16.35 -23.09 1.51
CA GLN A 54 15.43 -21.95 1.69
C GLN A 54 15.32 -21.48 3.15
N ARG A 55 15.23 -22.42 4.10
CA ARG A 55 15.08 -22.08 5.53
C ARG A 55 16.30 -21.35 6.06
N ALA A 56 17.49 -21.84 5.78
CA ALA A 56 18.74 -21.18 6.22
C ALA A 56 18.88 -19.79 5.58
N PHE A 57 18.48 -19.63 4.32
CA PHE A 57 18.43 -18.34 3.66
C PHE A 57 17.48 -17.37 4.39
N MET A 58 16.28 -17.79 4.73
CA MET A 58 15.30 -16.93 5.42
C MET A 58 15.76 -16.53 6.82
N GLU A 59 16.43 -17.42 7.57
CA GLU A 59 17.00 -17.06 8.87
C GLU A 59 18.16 -16.05 8.71
N ALA A 60 19.05 -16.27 7.76
CA ALA A 60 20.14 -15.33 7.49
C ALA A 60 19.62 -13.97 6.96
N PHE A 61 18.51 -13.95 6.24
CA PHE A 61 17.87 -12.72 5.78
C PHE A 61 17.40 -11.85 6.94
N LYS A 62 16.87 -12.43 8.01
CA LYS A 62 16.40 -11.72 9.20
C LYS A 62 17.55 -10.98 9.94
N GLU A 63 18.80 -11.38 9.71
CA GLU A 63 19.99 -10.77 10.31
C GLU A 63 20.59 -9.63 9.46
N LEU A 64 20.08 -9.41 8.23
CA LEU A 64 20.54 -8.29 7.40
C LEU A 64 20.20 -6.94 8.06
N PRO A 65 21.06 -5.91 7.88
CA PRO A 65 20.77 -4.59 8.40
C PRO A 65 19.49 -4.00 7.81
N PHE A 66 18.84 -3.15 8.56
CA PHE A 66 17.70 -2.37 8.11
C PHE A 66 18.15 -1.20 7.24
N THR A 67 17.22 -0.72 6.43
CA THR A 67 17.29 0.61 5.81
C THR A 67 16.16 1.47 6.35
N ASP A 68 16.28 2.79 6.28
CA ASP A 68 15.30 3.70 6.85
C ASP A 68 15.11 4.99 6.04
N ALA A 69 14.31 5.89 6.59
CA ALA A 69 14.04 7.18 5.97
C ALA A 69 15.26 8.10 5.89
N GLU A 70 16.26 7.93 6.78
CA GLU A 70 17.48 8.73 6.76
C GLU A 70 18.41 8.25 5.64
N ASP A 71 18.55 6.94 5.45
CA ASP A 71 19.26 6.39 4.30
C ASP A 71 18.64 6.90 2.99
N LEU A 72 17.30 6.89 2.90
CA LEU A 72 16.60 7.38 1.72
C LEU A 72 16.82 8.89 1.51
N ARG A 73 16.95 9.70 2.54
CA ARG A 73 17.26 11.14 2.42
C ARG A 73 18.70 11.41 1.99
N THR A 74 19.63 10.67 2.55
CA THR A 74 21.08 10.94 2.40
C THR A 74 21.72 10.21 1.24
N GLN A 75 21.16 9.04 0.84
CA GLN A 75 21.76 8.14 -0.17
C GLN A 75 20.91 8.02 -1.45
N GLN A 76 19.98 8.93 -1.69
CA GLN A 76 18.95 8.85 -2.75
C GLN A 76 19.43 8.25 -4.07
N THR A 77 20.45 8.81 -4.69
CA THR A 77 20.98 8.35 -5.98
C THR A 77 21.78 7.07 -5.89
N ARG A 78 22.40 6.79 -4.73
CA ARG A 78 23.17 5.56 -4.50
C ARG A 78 22.29 4.33 -4.30
N LEU A 79 21.01 4.54 -3.92
CA LEU A 79 19.99 3.49 -3.82
C LEU A 79 19.48 3.02 -5.19
N LEU A 80 19.72 3.79 -6.26
CA LEU A 80 19.28 3.43 -7.61
C LEU A 80 19.99 2.18 -8.13
N CYS A 81 19.22 1.31 -8.76
CA CYS A 81 19.69 0.12 -9.45
C CYS A 81 19.66 0.26 -10.99
N VAL A 82 19.27 1.40 -11.50
CA VAL A 82 19.17 1.68 -12.94
C VAL A 82 19.75 3.05 -13.28
N GLY A 83 20.11 3.26 -14.51
CA GLY A 83 20.52 4.60 -15.01
C GLY A 83 19.36 5.59 -14.99
N ALA A 84 19.70 6.89 -14.94
CA ALA A 84 18.72 7.98 -14.92
C ALA A 84 17.79 7.98 -16.15
N ASP A 85 18.23 7.46 -17.27
CA ASP A 85 17.46 7.30 -18.53
C ASP A 85 16.28 6.33 -18.39
N LYS A 86 16.30 5.44 -17.39
CA LYS A 86 15.21 4.49 -17.09
C LYS A 86 14.20 5.03 -16.10
N ILE A 87 14.47 6.17 -15.47
CA ILE A 87 13.55 6.78 -14.49
C ILE A 87 12.47 7.56 -15.24
N SER A 88 11.24 7.09 -15.12
CA SER A 88 10.07 7.73 -15.73
C SER A 88 9.33 8.67 -14.76
N ARG A 89 9.56 8.50 -13.44
CA ARG A 89 8.91 9.31 -12.39
C ARG A 89 9.77 9.46 -11.16
N ILE A 90 9.74 10.67 -10.59
CA ILE A 90 10.31 10.98 -9.27
C ILE A 90 9.19 11.52 -8.39
N VAL A 91 9.00 10.94 -7.21
CA VAL A 91 8.10 11.46 -6.18
C VAL A 91 8.94 12.07 -5.08
N THR A 92 8.73 13.36 -4.84
CA THR A 92 9.36 14.10 -3.75
C THR A 92 8.38 14.17 -2.58
N LEU A 93 8.80 13.73 -1.41
CA LEU A 93 8.05 13.79 -0.18
C LEU A 93 8.74 14.78 0.76
N ASP A 94 8.07 15.90 1.02
CA ASP A 94 8.57 16.89 1.96
C ASP A 94 8.49 16.34 3.39
N THR A 95 9.52 16.60 4.19
CA THR A 95 9.49 16.31 5.62
C THR A 95 8.71 17.42 6.30
N GLY A 96 7.76 17.08 7.17
CA GLY A 96 6.96 18.05 7.93
C GLY A 96 7.76 18.92 8.94
N GLY A 97 9.08 18.97 8.81
CA GLY A 97 9.99 19.80 9.61
C GLY A 97 10.94 20.58 8.73
N SER A 98 11.21 21.83 9.09
CA SER A 98 11.90 22.86 8.29
C SER A 98 13.41 22.62 7.99
N THR A 99 13.99 21.48 8.32
CA THR A 99 15.45 21.30 8.31
C THR A 99 15.98 20.06 7.57
N GLY A 100 15.13 19.18 7.05
CA GLY A 100 15.57 17.94 6.40
C GLY A 100 15.49 17.99 4.87
N SER A 101 16.47 17.37 4.17
CA SER A 101 16.37 17.11 2.74
C SER A 101 15.14 16.26 2.44
N PRO A 102 14.33 16.58 1.39
CA PRO A 102 13.15 15.80 1.04
C PRO A 102 13.55 14.39 0.62
N LYS A 103 12.71 13.41 0.95
CA LYS A 103 12.85 12.06 0.40
C LYS A 103 12.43 12.06 -1.07
N ARG A 104 13.20 11.39 -1.93
CA ARG A 104 12.83 11.17 -3.32
C ARG A 104 12.80 9.68 -3.62
N ILE A 105 11.72 9.26 -4.25
CA ILE A 105 11.50 7.88 -4.65
C ILE A 105 11.41 7.86 -6.16
N TYR A 106 12.18 6.98 -6.76
CA TYR A 106 12.37 6.89 -8.21
C TYR A 106 11.68 5.64 -8.74
N PHE A 107 10.93 5.80 -9.81
CA PHE A 107 10.19 4.73 -10.46
C PHE A 107 10.58 4.62 -11.92
N THR A 108 10.78 3.41 -12.39
CA THR A 108 10.76 3.09 -13.81
C THR A 108 9.31 3.01 -14.33
N GLU A 109 9.12 2.88 -15.64
CA GLU A 109 7.79 2.63 -16.19
C GLU A 109 7.23 1.29 -15.73
N GLU A 110 8.06 0.27 -15.65
CA GLU A 110 7.69 -1.06 -15.12
C GLU A 110 7.27 -0.99 -13.65
N ASP A 111 7.97 -0.21 -12.83
CA ASP A 111 7.59 -0.01 -11.43
C ASP A 111 6.22 0.67 -11.28
N GLN A 112 5.88 1.60 -12.19
CA GLN A 112 4.55 2.21 -12.21
C GLN A 112 3.48 1.21 -12.68
N GLN A 113 3.81 0.35 -13.66
CA GLN A 113 2.89 -0.70 -14.11
C GLN A 113 2.57 -1.69 -12.99
N LEU A 114 3.53 -2.07 -12.15
CA LEU A 114 3.28 -2.88 -10.95
C LEU A 114 2.26 -2.23 -10.01
N THR A 115 2.26 -0.91 -9.92
CA THR A 115 1.24 -0.18 -9.13
C THR A 115 -0.14 -0.23 -9.79
N VAL A 116 -0.21 -0.07 -11.11
CA VAL A 116 -1.48 -0.22 -11.87
C VAL A 116 -2.04 -1.63 -11.70
N ASP A 117 -1.21 -2.66 -11.82
CA ASP A 117 -1.61 -4.07 -11.67
C ASP A 117 -2.12 -4.36 -10.25
N TYR A 118 -1.48 -3.79 -9.24
CA TYR A 118 -1.94 -3.89 -7.85
C TYR A 118 -3.31 -3.26 -7.67
N PHE A 119 -3.52 -2.03 -8.14
CA PHE A 119 -4.81 -1.37 -8.05
C PHE A 119 -5.89 -2.12 -8.82
N GLN A 120 -5.58 -2.58 -10.03
CA GLN A 120 -6.51 -3.37 -10.82
C GLN A 120 -6.96 -4.63 -10.07
N ASN A 121 -6.01 -5.40 -9.54
CA ASN A 121 -6.31 -6.64 -8.82
C ASN A 121 -7.04 -6.39 -7.50
N GLY A 122 -6.65 -5.36 -6.74
CA GLY A 122 -7.32 -5.00 -5.49
C GLY A 122 -8.74 -4.49 -5.70
N MET A 123 -8.94 -3.64 -6.70
CA MET A 123 -10.26 -3.07 -6.98
C MET A 123 -11.29 -4.09 -7.46
N GLN A 124 -10.89 -5.21 -8.05
CA GLN A 124 -11.81 -6.32 -8.41
C GLN A 124 -12.59 -6.89 -7.21
N LEU A 125 -12.09 -6.69 -5.99
CA LEU A 125 -12.78 -7.11 -4.77
C LEU A 125 -13.85 -6.09 -4.31
N ILE A 126 -13.81 -4.87 -4.86
CA ILE A 126 -14.54 -3.71 -4.37
C ILE A 126 -15.59 -3.24 -5.37
N VAL A 127 -15.30 -3.34 -6.67
CA VAL A 127 -16.13 -2.82 -7.74
C VAL A 127 -16.47 -3.88 -8.78
N ASP A 128 -17.64 -3.77 -9.36
CA ASP A 128 -18.05 -4.49 -10.56
C ASP A 128 -17.78 -3.64 -11.81
N SER A 129 -17.71 -4.26 -12.98
CA SER A 129 -17.47 -3.56 -14.26
C SER A 129 -18.53 -2.51 -14.61
N SER A 130 -19.73 -2.62 -14.02
CA SER A 130 -20.82 -1.65 -14.18
C SER A 130 -20.67 -0.40 -13.30
N ASP A 131 -19.77 -0.42 -12.33
CA ASP A 131 -19.59 0.71 -11.42
C ASP A 131 -19.02 1.92 -12.11
N LYS A 132 -19.52 3.10 -11.71
CA LYS A 132 -18.90 4.38 -11.98
C LYS A 132 -18.12 4.82 -10.74
N VAL A 133 -16.81 4.94 -10.87
CA VAL A 133 -15.90 5.18 -9.76
C VAL A 133 -15.44 6.64 -9.75
N LEU A 134 -15.66 7.31 -8.63
CA LEU A 134 -15.14 8.65 -8.36
C LEU A 134 -13.84 8.56 -7.56
N ILE A 135 -12.79 9.20 -8.05
CA ILE A 135 -11.47 9.23 -7.39
C ILE A 135 -11.21 10.61 -6.82
N LEU A 136 -11.21 10.71 -5.49
CA LEU A 136 -10.91 11.89 -4.70
C LEU A 136 -9.47 11.83 -4.17
N MET A 137 -8.52 11.56 -5.06
CA MET A 137 -7.09 11.46 -4.80
C MET A 137 -6.30 12.34 -5.79
N PRO A 138 -5.05 12.72 -5.50
CA PRO A 138 -4.24 13.49 -6.46
C PRO A 138 -4.21 12.82 -7.84
N ALA A 139 -4.73 13.51 -8.86
CA ALA A 139 -4.90 12.97 -10.22
C ALA A 139 -4.36 13.90 -11.34
N LYS A 140 -3.80 15.08 -10.99
CA LYS A 140 -3.37 16.09 -12.00
C LYS A 140 -2.09 15.69 -12.73
N ALA A 141 -1.10 15.18 -12.00
CA ALA A 141 0.20 14.84 -12.58
C ALA A 141 0.20 13.41 -13.19
N PRO A 142 0.93 13.18 -14.29
CA PRO A 142 1.18 11.82 -14.78
C PRO A 142 1.77 10.93 -13.67
N GLY A 143 1.33 9.67 -13.59
CA GLY A 143 1.78 8.71 -12.57
C GLY A 143 1.34 9.08 -11.14
N SER A 144 0.48 10.09 -10.92
CA SER A 144 -0.12 10.32 -9.60
C SER A 144 -1.03 9.16 -9.20
N ILE A 145 -1.27 9.00 -7.90
CA ILE A 145 -2.07 7.89 -7.37
C ILE A 145 -3.44 7.77 -8.05
N GLY A 146 -4.14 8.88 -8.24
CA GLY A 146 -5.44 8.89 -8.90
C GLY A 146 -5.37 8.46 -10.37
N ARG A 147 -4.30 8.83 -11.09
CA ARG A 147 -4.08 8.39 -12.48
C ARG A 147 -3.80 6.90 -12.58
N LEU A 148 -2.88 6.38 -11.76
CA LEU A 148 -2.53 4.96 -11.77
C LEU A 148 -3.71 4.09 -11.35
N LEU A 149 -4.46 4.51 -10.33
CA LEU A 149 -5.70 3.86 -9.91
C LEU A 149 -6.76 3.91 -11.02
N GLY A 150 -6.94 5.09 -11.63
CA GLY A 150 -7.88 5.27 -12.75
C GLY A 150 -7.53 4.39 -13.94
N GLN A 151 -6.26 4.18 -14.24
CA GLN A 151 -5.82 3.24 -15.28
C GLN A 151 -6.19 1.80 -14.93
N GLY A 152 -5.93 1.35 -13.69
CA GLY A 152 -6.30 0.01 -13.22
C GLY A 152 -7.82 -0.22 -13.32
N LEU A 153 -8.63 0.76 -12.92
CA LEU A 153 -10.10 0.68 -13.01
C LEU A 153 -10.60 0.65 -14.47
N ARG A 154 -10.00 1.43 -15.37
CA ARG A 154 -10.36 1.38 -16.81
C ARG A 154 -10.01 0.03 -17.43
N ASN A 155 -8.92 -0.60 -17.00
CA ASN A 155 -8.57 -1.95 -17.43
C ASN A 155 -9.63 -2.99 -17.01
N LEU A 156 -10.37 -2.72 -15.92
CA LEU A 156 -11.51 -3.52 -15.46
C LEU A 156 -12.83 -3.20 -16.21
N GLY A 157 -12.83 -2.18 -17.08
CA GLY A 157 -14.01 -1.72 -17.79
C GLY A 157 -14.85 -0.66 -17.08
N ASN A 158 -14.40 -0.19 -15.91
CA ASN A 158 -15.13 0.82 -15.14
C ASN A 158 -15.13 2.20 -15.82
N LYS A 159 -16.21 2.95 -15.63
CA LYS A 159 -16.23 4.40 -15.87
C LYS A 159 -15.59 5.11 -14.69
N VAL A 160 -14.62 5.99 -14.96
CA VAL A 160 -13.81 6.64 -13.93
C VAL A 160 -13.88 8.15 -14.05
N ILE A 161 -14.14 8.81 -12.92
CA ILE A 161 -14.07 10.26 -12.76
C ILE A 161 -12.87 10.57 -11.88
N GLU A 162 -11.79 11.09 -12.46
CA GLU A 162 -10.59 11.54 -11.74
C GLU A 162 -10.80 13.01 -11.30
N TYR A 163 -11.45 13.20 -10.16
CA TYR A 163 -11.77 14.56 -9.66
C TYR A 163 -10.54 15.24 -9.06
N GLY A 164 -9.72 14.50 -8.35
CA GLY A 164 -8.61 15.02 -7.56
C GLY A 164 -9.00 15.22 -6.09
N LEU A 165 -8.18 15.97 -5.34
CA LEU A 165 -8.48 16.31 -3.96
C LEU A 165 -9.53 17.43 -3.91
N PRO A 166 -10.65 17.24 -3.19
CA PRO A 166 -11.63 18.30 -2.97
C PRO A 166 -11.08 19.37 -2.02
N ILE A 167 -11.61 20.57 -2.15
CA ILE A 167 -11.42 21.64 -1.15
C ILE A 167 -12.36 21.36 0.02
N GLY A 168 -11.87 21.44 1.26
CA GLY A 168 -12.62 21.10 2.46
C GLY A 168 -13.73 22.08 2.88
N GLU A 169 -14.21 22.93 1.99
CA GLU A 169 -15.29 23.90 2.28
C GLU A 169 -16.69 23.29 2.08
N PRO A 170 -17.69 23.60 2.93
CA PRO A 170 -19.04 23.03 2.83
C PRO A 170 -19.69 23.17 1.45
N TRP A 171 -19.56 24.33 0.81
CA TRP A 171 -20.11 24.57 -0.53
C TRP A 171 -19.48 23.66 -1.59
N HIS A 172 -18.24 23.27 -1.42
CA HIS A 172 -17.56 22.34 -2.31
C HIS A 172 -18.07 20.90 -2.10
N MET A 173 -18.36 20.53 -0.87
CA MET A 173 -18.97 19.24 -0.55
C MET A 173 -20.38 19.12 -1.16
N GLN A 174 -21.18 20.17 -1.13
CA GLN A 174 -22.50 20.20 -1.79
C GLN A 174 -22.38 19.97 -3.30
N ARG A 175 -21.48 20.70 -3.97
CA ARG A 175 -21.22 20.48 -5.41
C ARG A 175 -20.71 19.08 -5.72
N LEU A 176 -19.97 18.47 -4.81
CA LEU A 176 -19.50 17.11 -4.97
C LEU A 176 -20.65 16.11 -4.83
N LEU A 177 -21.58 16.33 -3.91
CA LEU A 177 -22.83 15.52 -3.81
C LEU A 177 -23.69 15.67 -5.08
N GLU A 178 -23.81 16.88 -5.62
CA GLU A 178 -24.51 17.12 -6.90
C GLU A 178 -23.84 16.35 -8.05
N LEU A 179 -22.52 16.34 -8.13
CA LEU A 179 -21.77 15.57 -9.12
C LEU A 179 -22.02 14.07 -8.96
N ILE A 180 -21.95 13.55 -7.73
CA ILE A 180 -22.19 12.13 -7.41
C ILE A 180 -23.59 11.72 -7.88
N SER A 181 -24.60 12.53 -7.59
CA SER A 181 -25.99 12.32 -8.02
C SER A 181 -26.12 12.37 -9.55
N ALA A 182 -25.67 13.47 -10.18
CA ALA A 182 -25.80 13.69 -11.63
C ALA A 182 -25.08 12.61 -12.44
N GLU A 183 -23.89 12.21 -12.00
CA GLU A 183 -23.08 11.21 -12.68
C GLU A 183 -23.45 9.77 -12.30
N LYS A 184 -24.35 9.57 -11.33
CA LYS A 184 -24.71 8.24 -10.82
C LYS A 184 -23.48 7.44 -10.37
N VAL A 185 -22.66 8.05 -9.54
CA VAL A 185 -21.49 7.41 -8.95
C VAL A 185 -21.92 6.30 -8.01
N THR A 186 -21.29 5.13 -8.11
CA THR A 186 -21.62 3.96 -7.29
C THR A 186 -20.46 3.49 -6.40
N SER A 187 -19.25 3.98 -6.66
CA SER A 187 -18.08 3.70 -5.84
C SER A 187 -17.20 4.93 -5.70
N VAL A 188 -16.59 5.13 -4.53
CA VAL A 188 -15.71 6.27 -4.24
C VAL A 188 -14.39 5.79 -3.67
N VAL A 189 -13.27 6.37 -4.15
CA VAL A 189 -11.95 6.22 -3.52
C VAL A 189 -11.52 7.56 -2.99
N ALA A 190 -11.29 7.67 -1.69
CA ALA A 190 -11.08 8.94 -1.01
C ALA A 190 -10.14 8.84 0.19
N LEU A 191 -9.68 10.03 0.65
CA LEU A 191 -9.12 10.18 1.98
C LEU A 191 -10.25 10.08 3.03
N PRO A 192 -10.00 9.47 4.20
CA PRO A 192 -10.97 9.42 5.30
C PRO A 192 -11.57 10.77 5.65
N THR A 193 -10.72 11.80 5.79
CA THR A 193 -11.16 13.17 6.10
C THR A 193 -12.18 13.70 5.09
N HIS A 194 -11.93 13.54 3.78
CA HIS A 194 -12.83 14.04 2.75
C HIS A 194 -14.15 13.27 2.70
N MET A 195 -14.08 11.96 2.87
CA MET A 195 -15.30 11.13 2.86
C MET A 195 -16.16 11.39 4.09
N ARG A 196 -15.53 11.60 5.28
CA ARG A 196 -16.24 12.04 6.48
C ARG A 196 -16.97 13.38 6.29
N MET A 197 -16.27 14.38 5.73
CA MET A 197 -16.88 15.69 5.45
C MET A 197 -18.06 15.58 4.49
N LEU A 198 -17.95 14.71 3.48
CA LEU A 198 -19.02 14.45 2.52
C LEU A 198 -20.24 13.80 3.19
N ALA A 199 -19.99 12.83 4.10
CA ALA A 199 -21.03 12.18 4.90
C ALA A 199 -21.73 13.17 5.85
N GLU A 200 -20.96 14.03 6.54
CA GLU A 200 -21.49 15.07 7.41
C GLU A 200 -22.37 16.08 6.62
N GLU A 201 -21.96 16.46 5.41
CA GLU A 201 -22.73 17.38 4.58
C GLU A 201 -24.04 16.75 4.11
N LEU A 202 -23.99 15.49 3.64
CA LEU A 202 -25.20 14.76 3.25
C LEU A 202 -26.18 14.58 4.42
N ALA A 203 -25.67 14.31 5.63
CA ALA A 203 -26.49 14.15 6.84
C ALA A 203 -27.20 15.43 7.28
N LYS A 204 -26.75 16.62 6.88
CA LYS A 204 -27.44 17.90 7.18
C LYS A 204 -28.76 18.05 6.42
N GLY A 205 -29.01 17.24 5.40
CA GLY A 205 -30.26 17.24 4.65
C GLY A 205 -30.55 18.50 3.84
N GLN A 206 -29.54 19.34 3.55
CA GLN A 206 -29.66 20.60 2.80
C GLN A 206 -29.66 20.36 1.27
N GLY A 207 -30.31 19.33 0.78
CA GLY A 207 -30.41 19.03 -0.65
C GLY A 207 -31.21 17.77 -0.90
N ARG A 208 -31.84 17.67 -2.10
CA ARG A 208 -32.44 16.41 -2.55
C ARG A 208 -31.34 15.51 -3.11
N HIS A 209 -30.80 14.65 -2.27
CA HIS A 209 -29.80 13.66 -2.65
C HIS A 209 -30.32 12.23 -2.49
N ASP A 210 -31.66 12.05 -2.57
CA ASP A 210 -32.36 10.77 -2.45
C ASP A 210 -31.95 9.76 -3.52
N ASP A 211 -31.26 10.21 -4.56
CA ASP A 211 -30.77 9.41 -5.67
C ASP A 211 -29.27 9.05 -5.60
N ILE A 212 -28.58 9.45 -4.53
CA ILE A 212 -27.22 8.99 -4.27
C ILE A 212 -27.24 7.51 -3.87
N ASN A 213 -26.49 6.69 -4.62
CA ASN A 213 -26.42 5.24 -4.40
C ASN A 213 -24.97 4.77 -4.47
N ILE A 214 -24.18 5.16 -3.47
CA ILE A 214 -22.81 4.68 -3.30
C ILE A 214 -22.87 3.30 -2.65
N ARG A 215 -22.31 2.27 -3.28
CA ARG A 215 -22.30 0.89 -2.79
C ARG A 215 -21.00 0.54 -2.06
N SER A 216 -19.91 1.17 -2.45
CA SER A 216 -18.58 0.90 -1.87
C SER A 216 -17.73 2.16 -1.78
N VAL A 217 -16.95 2.22 -0.72
CA VAL A 217 -15.96 3.28 -0.50
C VAL A 217 -14.62 2.64 -0.15
N LEU A 218 -13.55 3.05 -0.83
CA LEU A 218 -12.17 2.70 -0.43
C LEU A 218 -11.51 3.91 0.22
N LEU A 219 -11.14 3.76 1.48
CA LEU A 219 -10.41 4.78 2.24
C LEU A 219 -8.91 4.48 2.23
N SER A 220 -8.08 5.52 2.03
CA SER A 220 -6.63 5.37 1.98
C SER A 220 -5.88 6.67 2.27
N ALA A 221 -4.57 6.56 2.43
CA ALA A 221 -3.58 7.64 2.55
C ALA A 221 -3.56 8.41 3.87
N GLU A 222 -4.54 8.24 4.73
CA GLU A 222 -4.60 8.79 6.09
C GLU A 222 -4.95 7.70 7.09
N TYR A 223 -4.80 8.01 8.38
CA TYR A 223 -5.34 7.13 9.43
C TYR A 223 -6.87 7.04 9.32
N ILE A 224 -7.37 5.82 9.37
CA ILE A 224 -8.80 5.53 9.23
C ILE A 224 -9.39 5.27 10.62
N ALA A 225 -10.10 6.25 11.18
CA ALA A 225 -10.77 6.07 12.47
C ALA A 225 -12.03 5.21 12.33
N GLY A 226 -12.28 4.32 13.28
CA GLY A 226 -13.46 3.44 13.27
C GLY A 226 -14.77 4.24 13.21
N GLN A 227 -14.85 5.34 13.96
CA GLN A 227 -16.02 6.24 13.97
C GLN A 227 -16.31 6.87 12.58
N ASP A 228 -15.27 7.13 11.78
CA ASP A 228 -15.44 7.66 10.42
C ASP A 228 -16.00 6.57 9.50
N VAL A 229 -15.53 5.33 9.64
CA VAL A 229 -16.08 4.17 8.90
C VAL A 229 -17.56 3.99 9.23
N GLU A 230 -17.93 3.96 10.52
CA GLU A 230 -19.32 3.82 10.97
C GLU A 230 -20.23 4.94 10.46
N LEU A 231 -19.74 6.19 10.46
CA LEU A 231 -20.46 7.33 9.95
C LEU A 231 -20.72 7.18 8.43
N ILE A 232 -19.67 6.86 7.66
CA ILE A 232 -19.74 6.73 6.21
C ILE A 232 -20.70 5.58 5.82
N GLU A 233 -20.55 4.40 6.44
CA GLU A 233 -21.41 3.25 6.17
C GLU A 233 -22.88 3.55 6.48
N ARG A 234 -23.16 4.20 7.62
CA ARG A 234 -24.51 4.57 8.02
C ARG A 234 -25.16 5.60 7.10
N VAL A 235 -24.39 6.64 6.68
CA VAL A 235 -24.93 7.76 5.90
C VAL A 235 -25.16 7.39 4.45
N PHE A 236 -24.25 6.60 3.86
CA PHE A 236 -24.35 6.21 2.45
C PHE A 236 -24.98 4.82 2.24
N ASP A 237 -25.26 4.09 3.32
CA ASP A 237 -25.71 2.69 3.26
C ASP A 237 -24.79 1.85 2.35
N CYS A 238 -23.49 1.98 2.56
CA CYS A 238 -22.45 1.41 1.73
C CYS A 238 -21.49 0.53 2.52
N LYS A 239 -20.65 -0.22 1.82
CA LYS A 239 -19.54 -0.95 2.43
C LYS A 239 -18.24 -0.16 2.32
N VAL A 240 -17.55 0.01 3.45
CA VAL A 240 -16.25 0.66 3.50
C VAL A 240 -15.14 -0.39 3.45
N TYR A 241 -14.16 -0.15 2.59
CA TYR A 241 -12.91 -0.87 2.49
C TYR A 241 -11.77 0.05 2.89
N GLU A 242 -10.76 -0.54 3.50
CA GLU A 242 -9.60 0.19 4.01
C GLU A 242 -8.33 -0.30 3.31
N HIS A 243 -7.44 0.63 3.01
CA HIS A 243 -6.18 0.37 2.33
C HIS A 243 -5.01 0.99 3.09
N TYR A 244 -3.96 0.21 3.28
CA TYR A 244 -2.68 0.67 3.80
C TYR A 244 -1.61 0.63 2.71
N GLY A 245 -0.79 1.67 2.68
CA GLY A 245 0.36 1.76 1.79
C GLY A 245 1.07 3.09 1.91
N MET A 246 2.28 3.12 1.37
CA MET A 246 3.12 4.32 1.32
C MET A 246 3.82 4.40 -0.05
N THR A 247 4.36 5.56 -0.36
CA THR A 247 5.03 5.78 -1.67
C THR A 247 6.20 4.83 -1.87
N GLU A 248 6.94 4.56 -0.81
CA GLU A 248 8.08 3.64 -0.78
C GLU A 248 7.66 2.20 -1.15
N MET A 249 6.44 1.80 -0.85
CA MET A 249 5.86 0.49 -1.19
C MET A 249 5.26 0.43 -2.63
N GLY A 250 5.40 1.50 -3.41
CA GLY A 250 4.73 1.62 -4.71
C GLY A 250 3.24 1.92 -4.56
N LEU A 251 2.88 2.78 -3.61
CA LEU A 251 1.54 3.28 -3.31
C LEU A 251 0.56 2.25 -2.73
N GLY A 252 0.97 1.00 -2.51
CA GLY A 252 0.06 0.02 -1.92
C GLY A 252 0.77 -1.16 -1.29
N CYS A 253 0.27 -1.56 -0.12
CA CYS A 253 0.77 -2.70 0.65
C CYS A 253 -0.33 -3.72 0.94
N ALA A 254 -1.46 -3.24 1.47
CA ALA A 254 -2.48 -4.16 1.96
C ALA A 254 -3.88 -3.53 1.89
N VAL A 255 -4.90 -4.37 1.73
CA VAL A 255 -6.29 -3.95 1.58
C VAL A 255 -7.22 -4.87 2.36
N SER A 256 -8.28 -4.31 2.98
CA SER A 256 -9.32 -5.11 3.60
C SER A 256 -10.19 -5.80 2.55
N CYS A 257 -10.70 -6.99 2.86
CA CYS A 257 -11.60 -7.72 1.96
C CYS A 257 -13.09 -7.56 2.35
N GLY A 258 -13.37 -6.84 3.44
CA GLY A 258 -14.71 -6.65 3.96
C GLY A 258 -15.37 -7.90 4.55
N HIS A 259 -14.64 -8.99 4.81
CA HIS A 259 -15.13 -10.23 5.42
C HIS A 259 -14.50 -10.56 6.76
N GLY A 260 -13.64 -9.70 7.29
CA GLY A 260 -12.96 -9.88 8.56
C GLY A 260 -12.02 -8.72 8.84
N ASP A 261 -11.42 -8.73 10.01
CA ASP A 261 -10.50 -7.69 10.46
C ASP A 261 -9.18 -7.72 9.71
N GLY A 262 -8.55 -6.55 9.61
CA GLY A 262 -7.22 -6.37 9.05
C GLY A 262 -7.16 -6.38 7.54
N TYR A 263 -5.93 -6.36 7.04
CA TYR A 263 -5.62 -6.16 5.64
C TYR A 263 -4.84 -7.34 5.06
N HIS A 264 -5.24 -7.84 3.90
CA HIS A 264 -4.46 -8.80 3.11
C HIS A 264 -3.28 -8.12 2.43
N ILE A 265 -2.09 -8.68 2.62
CA ILE A 265 -0.83 -8.13 2.11
C ILE A 265 -0.66 -8.45 0.62
N ARG A 266 -0.04 -7.53 -0.10
CA ARG A 266 0.43 -7.67 -1.48
C ARG A 266 1.69 -8.55 -1.56
N GLU A 267 1.60 -9.84 -1.23
CA GLU A 267 2.76 -10.74 -1.08
C GLU A 267 3.47 -11.09 -2.39
N LEU A 268 2.91 -10.79 -3.55
CA LEU A 268 3.62 -10.96 -4.83
C LEU A 268 4.72 -9.92 -5.06
N ASP A 269 4.58 -8.76 -4.43
CA ASP A 269 5.48 -7.62 -4.66
C ASP A 269 6.20 -7.13 -3.40
N LEU A 270 5.69 -7.51 -2.23
CA LEU A 270 6.23 -7.10 -0.94
C LEU A 270 6.38 -8.29 0.00
N TYR A 271 7.53 -8.34 0.67
CA TYR A 271 7.72 -9.16 1.86
C TYR A 271 7.64 -8.27 3.09
N ILE A 272 6.79 -8.62 4.03
CA ILE A 272 6.55 -7.87 5.27
C ILE A 272 7.14 -8.64 6.45
N GLU A 273 7.80 -7.92 7.33
CA GLU A 273 8.21 -8.35 8.67
C GLU A 273 7.50 -7.45 9.70
N ILE A 274 7.14 -8.01 10.83
CA ILE A 274 6.80 -7.26 12.04
C ILE A 274 8.00 -7.41 12.95
N VAL A 275 8.58 -6.29 13.39
CA VAL A 275 9.79 -6.33 14.20
C VAL A 275 9.62 -5.57 15.52
N ASP A 276 10.27 -6.04 16.54
CA ASP A 276 10.42 -5.30 17.78
C ASP A 276 11.24 -4.04 17.50
N PRO A 277 10.71 -2.84 17.78
CA PRO A 277 11.36 -1.59 17.38
C PRO A 277 12.67 -1.31 18.11
N GLU A 278 12.86 -1.87 19.32
CA GLU A 278 14.04 -1.64 20.15
C GLU A 278 15.17 -2.63 19.82
N THR A 279 14.81 -3.91 19.66
CA THR A 279 15.80 -4.97 19.42
C THR A 279 16.01 -5.32 17.94
N GLY A 280 15.08 -4.93 17.06
CA GLY A 280 15.07 -5.32 15.64
C GLY A 280 14.72 -6.79 15.39
N ARG A 281 14.35 -7.55 16.43
CA ARG A 281 14.00 -8.96 16.30
C ARG A 281 12.66 -9.11 15.60
N VAL A 282 12.59 -10.05 14.65
CA VAL A 282 11.34 -10.39 13.95
C VAL A 282 10.36 -11.03 14.93
N ILE A 283 9.11 -10.58 14.90
CA ILE A 283 7.97 -11.08 15.66
C ILE A 283 7.14 -11.95 14.73
N ASP A 284 7.12 -13.24 14.99
CA ASP A 284 6.28 -14.21 14.24
C ASP A 284 4.91 -14.43 14.93
N GLY A 285 4.71 -13.91 16.15
CA GLY A 285 3.46 -13.95 16.91
C GLY A 285 2.46 -12.83 16.56
N GLU A 286 1.44 -12.66 17.41
CA GLU A 286 0.44 -11.59 17.24
C GLU A 286 0.74 -10.34 18.10
N GLU A 287 1.93 -10.27 18.68
CA GLU A 287 2.39 -9.09 19.39
C GLU A 287 2.58 -7.93 18.41
N PRO A 288 2.27 -6.69 18.82
CA PRO A 288 2.49 -5.52 17.95
C PRO A 288 3.97 -5.22 17.80
N GLY A 289 4.34 -4.75 16.59
CA GLY A 289 5.68 -4.32 16.25
C GLY A 289 5.68 -3.36 15.06
N GLU A 290 6.85 -2.89 14.70
CA GLU A 290 7.04 -2.03 13.55
C GLU A 290 6.95 -2.82 12.25
N ILE A 291 6.26 -2.28 11.27
CA ILE A 291 6.21 -2.84 9.90
C ILE A 291 7.54 -2.53 9.21
N VAL A 292 8.20 -3.58 8.77
CA VAL A 292 9.38 -3.53 7.90
C VAL A 292 9.04 -4.22 6.60
N PHE A 293 9.50 -3.69 5.46
CA PHE A 293 9.23 -4.34 4.18
C PHE A 293 10.43 -4.46 3.28
N THR A 294 10.38 -5.45 2.40
CA THR A 294 11.29 -5.63 1.28
C THR A 294 10.50 -5.72 -0.02
N THR A 295 10.89 -4.95 -1.04
CA THR A 295 10.27 -5.05 -2.37
C THR A 295 10.79 -6.29 -3.10
N LEU A 296 9.92 -7.03 -3.78
CA LEU A 296 10.25 -8.28 -4.46
C LEU A 296 10.41 -8.15 -5.98
N THR A 297 9.82 -7.11 -6.55
CA THR A 297 9.67 -6.98 -8.01
C THR A 297 10.21 -5.66 -8.56
N ARG A 298 10.42 -4.68 -7.71
CA ARG A 298 10.84 -3.33 -8.08
C ARG A 298 12.25 -3.30 -8.64
N LYS A 299 12.48 -2.49 -9.71
CA LYS A 299 13.74 -2.39 -10.44
C LYS A 299 14.46 -1.06 -10.25
N GLY A 300 13.74 0.06 -10.25
CA GLY A 300 14.36 1.38 -10.22
C GLY A 300 15.09 1.65 -8.89
N MET A 301 14.37 1.51 -7.80
CA MET A 301 14.84 1.73 -6.44
C MET A 301 14.22 0.67 -5.53
N PRO A 302 14.77 -0.55 -5.46
CA PRO A 302 14.30 -1.55 -4.51
C PRO A 302 14.58 -1.12 -3.08
N PHE A 303 13.73 -1.57 -2.15
CA PHE A 303 13.91 -1.40 -0.71
C PHE A 303 14.12 -2.77 -0.06
N ILE A 304 15.14 -2.90 0.79
CA ILE A 304 15.46 -4.13 1.51
C ILE A 304 15.42 -3.81 3.00
N ARG A 305 14.54 -4.53 3.73
CA ARG A 305 14.29 -4.37 5.16
C ARG A 305 14.10 -2.90 5.57
N TYR A 306 13.24 -2.19 4.83
CA TYR A 306 12.98 -0.76 5.07
C TYR A 306 12.01 -0.58 6.25
N ARG A 307 12.46 0.17 7.25
CA ARG A 307 11.67 0.54 8.43
C ARG A 307 10.69 1.64 8.10
N THR A 308 9.40 1.39 8.33
CA THR A 308 8.34 2.34 7.98
C THR A 308 8.06 3.37 9.06
N GLY A 309 8.32 3.02 10.31
CA GLY A 309 7.85 3.75 11.49
C GLY A 309 6.35 3.54 11.76
N ASP A 310 5.65 2.74 10.98
CA ASP A 310 4.25 2.38 11.19
C ASP A 310 4.17 1.04 11.92
N TYR A 311 3.11 0.82 12.71
CA TYR A 311 2.99 -0.33 13.58
C TYR A 311 1.76 -1.15 13.27
N SER A 312 1.90 -2.47 13.39
CA SER A 312 0.81 -3.43 13.27
C SER A 312 1.16 -4.73 13.98
N ARG A 313 0.35 -5.75 13.80
CA ARG A 313 0.60 -7.13 14.24
C ARG A 313 0.08 -8.12 13.22
N TRP A 314 0.56 -9.35 13.26
CA TRP A 314 0.02 -10.42 12.45
C TRP A 314 -1.40 -10.80 12.89
N ILE A 315 -2.21 -11.27 11.93
CA ILE A 315 -3.46 -11.97 12.16
C ILE A 315 -3.33 -13.35 11.54
N HIS A 316 -3.18 -14.38 12.37
CA HIS A 316 -2.99 -15.76 11.92
C HIS A 316 -4.30 -16.51 11.64
N GLU A 317 -5.39 -16.04 12.20
CA GLU A 317 -6.71 -16.61 11.93
C GLU A 317 -7.02 -16.57 10.43
N ARG A 318 -7.64 -17.65 9.92
CA ARG A 318 -8.06 -17.68 8.51
C ARG A 318 -9.15 -16.67 8.23
N CYS A 319 -8.98 -15.89 7.17
CA CYS A 319 -10.02 -14.97 6.75
C CYS A 319 -11.22 -15.72 6.16
N ARG A 320 -12.42 -15.25 6.50
CA ARG A 320 -13.69 -15.78 5.94
C ARG A 320 -13.81 -15.60 4.44
N CYS A 321 -13.02 -14.71 3.81
CA CYS A 321 -12.97 -14.57 2.35
C CYS A 321 -12.30 -15.75 1.63
N GLY A 322 -11.66 -16.66 2.37
CA GLY A 322 -10.96 -17.84 1.81
C GLY A 322 -9.55 -17.57 1.27
N SER A 323 -9.08 -16.31 1.27
CA SER A 323 -7.73 -15.97 0.82
C SER A 323 -6.66 -16.61 1.70
N VAL A 324 -5.59 -17.09 1.08
CA VAL A 324 -4.39 -17.63 1.75
C VAL A 324 -3.30 -16.57 1.98
N LEU A 325 -3.53 -15.32 1.54
CA LEU A 325 -2.60 -14.21 1.78
C LEU A 325 -2.53 -13.89 3.28
N ARG A 326 -1.35 -13.56 3.76
CA ARG A 326 -1.15 -13.10 5.13
C ARG A 326 -1.91 -11.82 5.38
N ARG A 327 -2.27 -11.61 6.66
CA ARG A 327 -2.96 -10.40 7.10
C ARG A 327 -2.22 -9.72 8.23
N ILE A 328 -2.23 -8.39 8.17
CA ILE A 328 -1.86 -7.54 9.29
C ILE A 328 -3.10 -6.87 9.88
N ALA A 329 -3.06 -6.55 11.14
CA ALA A 329 -4.10 -5.77 11.80
C ALA A 329 -4.12 -4.33 11.24
N LYS A 330 -5.13 -3.57 11.64
CA LYS A 330 -5.24 -2.15 11.31
C LYS A 330 -3.97 -1.42 11.74
N VAL A 331 -3.42 -0.62 10.84
CA VAL A 331 -2.22 0.18 11.10
C VAL A 331 -2.64 1.39 11.93
N GLY A 332 -2.08 1.50 13.13
CA GLY A 332 -2.37 2.61 14.05
C GLY A 332 -1.56 3.87 13.72
N PRO A 333 -1.99 5.06 14.21
CA PRO A 333 -1.19 6.27 14.12
C PRO A 333 0.11 6.10 14.94
N ARG A 334 1.21 6.66 14.43
CA ARG A 334 2.56 6.54 15.02
C ARG A 334 2.64 6.95 16.50
N GLU A 335 1.80 7.88 16.95
CA GLU A 335 1.79 8.39 18.33
C GLU A 335 1.04 7.45 19.29
N GLU A 336 -0.05 6.82 18.87
CA GLU A 336 -0.83 5.91 19.71
C GLU A 336 -0.13 4.55 19.90
N THR A 337 0.65 4.10 18.93
CA THR A 337 1.36 2.82 19.00
C THR A 337 2.50 2.83 20.03
N LYS A 338 3.08 3.98 20.36
CA LYS A 338 4.02 4.10 21.49
C LYS A 338 3.36 3.79 22.84
N GLY A 339 2.04 3.87 22.94
CA GLY A 339 1.25 3.51 24.12
C GLY A 339 0.92 2.02 24.24
N TYR A 340 0.85 1.28 23.15
CA TYR A 340 0.61 -0.18 23.12
C TYR A 340 1.85 -1.02 23.39
N LEU A 341 3.03 -0.40 23.40
CA LEU A 341 4.31 -1.06 23.67
C LEU A 341 4.74 -0.92 25.15
N LYS A 342 3.91 -0.38 25.99
CA LYS A 342 4.02 -0.36 27.46
C LYS A 342 2.94 -1.27 28.04
#